data_8614b37099e6fa36b22b75f7867e974f
#
_entry.id   8614b37099e6fa36b22b75f7867e974f
#
_cell.length_a   1.000
_cell.length_b   1.000
_cell.length_c   1.000
_cell.angle_alpha   90.00
_cell.angle_beta   90.00
_cell.angle_gamma   90.00
#
_symmetry.space_group_name_H-M   'P 1'
#
loop_
_entity.id
_entity.type
_entity.pdbx_description
1 polymer ?
#
loop_
_entity_poly.entity_id
_entity_poly.type
_entity_poly.pdbx_seq_one_letter_code
_entity_poly.pdbx_strand_id
1 'polypeptide(L)'
;MLNNDYKEMLQCLSEEKVRFLLVGAYAVAVYGYPRATKDIDILVRAAPDNASRIMRALARFGAPLEGVSEADFATEGVVFQIGNSPRRIDILTRISGVEFDHAYANRKVVTVEGLEIPVISLEDLIANKRATGRTQDLADVERLTSAPLVRRAE
;
A
#
# COMPACT_ATOMS: atom_id res chain seq x y z
N MET A 1 15.22 -3.78 4.75
CA MET A 1 14.13 -3.86 3.80
C MET A 1 13.32 -2.58 3.70
N LEU A 2 12.70 -2.15 4.78
CA LEU A 2 12.04 -0.85 4.81
C LEU A 2 13.04 0.22 5.24
N ASN A 3 13.05 1.35 4.54
CA ASN A 3 13.83 2.48 5.05
C ASN A 3 13.13 3.08 6.26
N ASN A 4 13.83 3.95 6.99
CA ASN A 4 13.30 4.50 8.23
C ASN A 4 12.02 5.31 8.03
N ASP A 5 11.92 6.05 6.95
CA ASP A 5 10.72 6.86 6.67
C ASP A 5 9.51 5.98 6.41
N TYR A 6 9.67 4.90 5.64
CA TYR A 6 8.57 3.98 5.37
C TYR A 6 8.11 3.30 6.64
N LYS A 7 9.06 2.85 7.45
CA LYS A 7 8.75 2.20 8.72
C LYS A 7 8.02 3.16 9.66
N GLU A 8 8.50 4.39 9.75
CA GLU A 8 7.86 5.40 10.59
C GLU A 8 6.45 5.74 10.12
N MET A 9 6.25 5.87 8.81
CA MET A 9 4.92 6.14 8.26
C MET A 9 3.95 5.00 8.59
N LEU A 10 4.36 3.77 8.34
CA LEU A 10 3.52 2.61 8.64
C LEU A 10 3.20 2.54 10.13
N GLN A 11 4.16 2.87 10.97
CA GLN A 11 3.97 2.91 12.41
C GLN A 11 2.96 3.99 12.83
N CYS A 12 3.08 5.20 12.28
CA CYS A 12 2.14 6.28 12.56
C CYS A 12 0.71 5.90 12.14
N LEU A 13 0.57 5.31 10.96
CA LEU A 13 -0.74 4.85 10.48
C LEU A 13 -1.34 3.80 11.40
N SER A 14 -0.54 2.85 11.85
CA SER A 14 -1.00 1.80 12.76
C SER A 14 -1.39 2.35 14.12
N GLU A 15 -0.59 3.25 14.67
CA GLU A 15 -0.84 3.83 16.00
C GLU A 15 -2.09 4.70 16.01
N GLU A 16 -2.39 5.37 14.91
CA GLU A 16 -3.61 6.15 14.79
C GLU A 16 -4.80 5.31 14.33
N LYS A 17 -4.62 4.01 14.18
CA LYS A 17 -5.67 3.06 13.80
C LYS A 17 -6.28 3.38 12.44
N VAL A 18 -5.47 3.85 11.52
CA VAL A 18 -5.88 4.07 10.15
C VAL A 18 -6.15 2.72 9.48
N ARG A 19 -7.23 2.66 8.71
CA ARG A 19 -7.47 1.50 7.85
C ARG A 19 -6.72 1.71 6.56
N PHE A 20 -5.71 0.88 6.34
CA PHE A 20 -4.86 0.98 5.16
C PHE A 20 -4.38 -0.39 4.71
N LEU A 21 -3.91 -0.45 3.47
CA LEU A 21 -3.32 -1.66 2.89
C LEU A 21 -2.04 -1.27 2.16
N LEU A 22 -1.00 -2.06 2.37
CA LEU A 22 0.18 -1.97 1.53
C LEU A 22 -0.15 -2.55 0.17
N VAL A 23 0.07 -1.78 -0.88
CA VAL A 23 -0.20 -2.18 -2.28
C VAL A 23 1.05 -1.95 -3.11
N GLY A 24 0.96 -2.10 -4.42
CA GLY A 24 2.06 -1.77 -5.33
C GLY A 24 3.26 -2.70 -5.23
N ALA A 25 4.43 -2.18 -5.55
CA ALA A 25 5.64 -2.99 -5.67
C ALA A 25 6.06 -3.66 -4.36
N TYR A 26 5.84 -3.00 -3.22
CA TYR A 26 6.16 -3.62 -1.94
C TYR A 26 5.24 -4.80 -1.63
N ALA A 27 3.98 -4.76 -2.08
CA ALA A 27 3.09 -5.92 -1.94
C ALA A 27 3.56 -7.06 -2.83
N VAL A 28 4.01 -6.77 -4.05
CA VAL A 28 4.60 -7.80 -4.93
C VAL A 28 5.78 -8.47 -4.24
N ALA A 29 6.62 -7.69 -3.57
CA ALA A 29 7.77 -8.22 -2.84
C ALA A 29 7.35 -9.14 -1.70
N VAL A 30 6.27 -8.81 -0.99
CA VAL A 30 5.73 -9.66 0.08
C VAL A 30 5.38 -11.06 -0.44
N TYR A 31 4.88 -11.14 -1.68
CA TYR A 31 4.51 -12.42 -2.28
C TYR A 31 5.67 -13.15 -2.95
N GLY A 32 6.90 -12.78 -2.61
CA GLY A 32 8.07 -13.56 -2.99
C GLY A 32 8.77 -13.12 -4.27
N TYR A 33 8.39 -11.99 -4.82
CA TYR A 33 8.98 -11.48 -6.06
C TYR A 33 9.63 -10.11 -5.82
N PRO A 34 10.67 -10.05 -4.97
CA PRO A 34 11.33 -8.78 -4.67
C PRO A 34 11.99 -8.22 -5.92
N ARG A 35 11.92 -6.92 -6.06
CA ARG A 35 12.60 -6.20 -7.12
C ARG A 35 13.02 -4.85 -6.55
N ALA A 36 13.89 -4.16 -7.25
CA ALA A 36 14.27 -2.81 -6.85
C ALA A 36 12.99 -1.96 -6.83
N THR A 37 12.60 -1.54 -5.65
CA THR A 37 11.44 -0.69 -5.48
C THR A 37 11.90 0.69 -5.06
N LYS A 38 11.23 1.69 -5.56
CA LYS A 38 11.61 3.07 -5.28
C LYS A 38 10.66 3.72 -4.31
N ASP A 39 9.37 3.54 -4.54
CA ASP A 39 8.34 4.24 -3.78
C ASP A 39 7.45 3.22 -3.09
N ILE A 40 6.83 3.65 -2.00
CA ILE A 40 5.86 2.81 -1.30
C ILE A 40 4.46 3.34 -1.57
N ASP A 41 3.53 2.45 -1.89
CA ASP A 41 2.14 2.79 -2.16
C ASP A 41 1.26 2.25 -1.05
N ILE A 42 0.48 3.14 -0.45
CA ILE A 42 -0.40 2.82 0.68
C ILE A 42 -1.82 3.23 0.31
N LEU A 43 -2.70 2.25 0.23
CA LEU A 43 -4.12 2.49 -0.03
C LEU A 43 -4.83 2.71 1.29
N VAL A 44 -5.64 3.77 1.38
CA VAL A 44 -6.41 4.08 2.59
C VAL A 44 -7.89 4.08 2.29
N ARG A 45 -8.70 3.78 3.30
CA ARG A 45 -10.16 3.84 3.16
C ARG A 45 -10.60 5.32 3.09
N ALA A 46 -11.33 5.66 2.05
CA ALA A 46 -11.84 7.02 1.85
C ALA A 46 -13.16 7.18 2.60
N ALA A 47 -13.08 7.53 3.88
CA ALA A 47 -14.24 7.75 4.73
C ALA A 47 -13.91 8.81 5.77
N PRO A 48 -14.90 9.59 6.23
CA PRO A 48 -14.62 10.70 7.16
C PRO A 48 -13.91 10.31 8.44
N ASP A 49 -14.30 9.20 9.06
CA ASP A 49 -13.67 8.73 10.30
C ASP A 49 -12.20 8.35 10.07
N ASN A 50 -11.94 7.67 8.95
CA ASN A 50 -10.58 7.28 8.61
C ASN A 50 -9.74 8.48 8.18
N ALA A 51 -10.34 9.43 7.47
CA ALA A 51 -9.66 10.65 7.03
C ALA A 51 -9.11 11.44 8.23
N SER A 52 -9.89 11.53 9.30
CA SER A 52 -9.43 12.18 10.52
C SER A 52 -8.20 11.48 11.12
N ARG A 53 -8.21 10.16 11.12
CA ARG A 53 -7.08 9.36 11.60
C ARG A 53 -5.86 9.53 10.70
N ILE A 54 -6.07 9.58 9.41
CA ILE A 54 -4.99 9.79 8.43
C ILE A 54 -4.31 11.13 8.70
N MET A 55 -5.10 12.19 8.89
CA MET A 55 -4.53 13.51 9.16
C MET A 55 -3.68 13.51 10.43
N ARG A 56 -4.13 12.82 11.48
CA ARG A 56 -3.34 12.71 12.71
C ARG A 56 -2.04 11.93 12.48
N ALA A 57 -2.11 10.85 11.72
CA ALA A 57 -0.92 10.05 11.41
C ALA A 57 0.09 10.85 10.60
N LEU A 58 -0.37 11.60 9.61
CA LEU A 58 0.51 12.43 8.78
C LEU A 58 1.13 13.56 9.59
N ALA A 59 0.38 14.15 10.50
CA ALA A 59 0.91 15.20 11.38
C ALA A 59 2.01 14.63 12.29
N ARG A 60 1.79 13.44 12.84
CA ARG A 60 2.81 12.76 13.67
C ARG A 60 4.06 12.43 12.88
N PHE A 61 3.89 12.02 11.63
CA PHE A 61 5.01 11.74 10.76
C PHE A 61 5.80 13.01 10.42
N GLY A 62 5.15 14.16 10.43
CA GLY A 62 5.76 15.43 10.07
C GLY A 62 5.60 15.77 8.60
N ALA A 63 4.58 15.23 7.93
CA ALA A 63 4.33 15.54 6.54
C ALA A 63 3.89 16.99 6.36
N PRO A 64 4.24 17.63 5.22
CA PRO A 64 3.73 18.97 4.93
C PRO A 64 2.25 18.89 4.57
N LEU A 65 1.42 19.56 5.36
CA LEU A 65 -0.04 19.47 5.22
C LEU A 65 -0.68 20.76 4.69
N GLU A 66 0.10 21.69 4.17
CA GLU A 66 -0.46 22.91 3.59
C GLU A 66 -1.33 22.56 2.39
N GLY A 67 -2.56 23.07 2.40
CA GLY A 67 -3.51 22.81 1.32
C GLY A 67 -4.14 21.43 1.34
N VAL A 68 -3.89 20.65 2.39
CA VAL A 68 -4.43 19.29 2.53
C VAL A 68 -5.46 19.28 3.64
N SER A 69 -6.60 18.65 3.40
CA SER A 69 -7.71 18.61 4.37
C SER A 69 -8.24 17.19 4.55
N GLU A 70 -9.03 17.00 5.60
CA GLU A 70 -9.70 15.72 5.82
C GLU A 70 -10.59 15.35 4.64
N ALA A 71 -11.22 16.34 4.01
CA ALA A 71 -12.10 16.11 2.86
C ALA A 71 -11.33 15.40 1.72
N ASP A 72 -10.05 15.72 1.55
CA ASP A 72 -9.24 15.08 0.52
C ASP A 72 -9.14 13.58 0.75
N PHE A 73 -8.92 13.15 2.00
CA PHE A 73 -8.79 11.73 2.31
C PHE A 73 -10.13 11.03 2.49
N ALA A 74 -11.23 11.77 2.50
CA ALA A 74 -12.56 11.19 2.48
C ALA A 74 -13.10 11.04 1.05
N THR A 75 -12.34 11.48 0.06
CA THR A 75 -12.75 11.47 -1.35
C THR A 75 -11.92 10.43 -2.11
N GLU A 76 -12.58 9.56 -2.88
CA GLU A 76 -11.88 8.58 -3.71
C GLU A 76 -11.17 9.26 -4.88
N GLY A 77 -10.02 8.69 -5.25
CA GLY A 77 -9.28 9.16 -6.42
C GLY A 77 -8.23 10.22 -6.11
N VAL A 78 -7.86 10.37 -4.86
CA VAL A 78 -6.82 11.32 -4.43
C VAL A 78 -5.51 10.57 -4.24
N VAL A 79 -4.42 11.20 -4.66
CA VAL A 79 -3.06 10.73 -4.39
C VAL A 79 -2.31 11.83 -3.66
N PHE A 80 -1.80 11.52 -2.48
CA PHE A 80 -0.98 12.43 -1.70
C PHE A 80 0.45 11.89 -1.67
N GLN A 81 1.40 12.64 -2.20
CA GLN A 81 2.79 12.21 -2.33
C GLN A 81 3.69 12.95 -1.35
N ILE A 82 4.51 12.22 -0.64
CA ILE A 82 5.45 12.76 0.34
C ILE A 82 6.86 12.38 -0.09
N GLY A 83 7.73 13.38 -0.23
CA GLY A 83 9.11 13.16 -0.62
C GLY A 83 9.28 12.97 -2.11
N ASN A 84 10.42 12.44 -2.50
CA ASN A 84 10.80 12.26 -3.89
C ASN A 84 11.35 10.86 -4.10
N SER A 85 11.13 10.32 -5.31
CA SER A 85 11.73 9.04 -5.68
C SER A 85 13.25 9.09 -5.51
N PRO A 86 13.86 8.03 -5.04
CA PRO A 86 13.34 6.68 -4.84
C PRO A 86 12.77 6.41 -3.44
N ARG A 87 12.41 7.42 -2.70
CA ARG A 87 11.92 7.29 -1.32
C ARG A 87 10.57 7.96 -1.12
N ARG A 88 9.79 8.07 -2.19
CA ARG A 88 8.48 8.72 -2.11
C ARG A 88 7.47 7.80 -1.44
N ILE A 89 6.60 8.42 -0.65
CA ILE A 89 5.46 7.73 -0.04
C ILE A 89 4.21 8.24 -0.75
N ASP A 90 3.44 7.31 -1.33
CA ASP A 90 2.19 7.65 -2.00
C ASP A 90 1.02 7.12 -1.17
N ILE A 91 0.16 8.02 -0.73
CA ILE A 91 -1.09 7.68 -0.05
C ILE A 91 -2.21 7.81 -1.08
N LEU A 92 -2.91 6.70 -1.34
CA LEU A 92 -3.93 6.65 -2.39
C LEU A 92 -5.28 6.34 -1.76
N THR A 93 -6.32 7.03 -2.20
CA THR A 93 -7.68 6.76 -1.70
C THR A 93 -8.46 5.83 -2.63
N ARG A 94 -7.86 5.40 -3.74
CA ARG A 94 -8.46 4.46 -4.68
C ARG A 94 -7.38 3.81 -5.54
N ILE A 95 -7.59 2.54 -5.88
CA ILE A 95 -6.81 1.85 -6.92
C ILE A 95 -7.76 1.16 -7.88
N SER A 96 -7.28 0.92 -9.10
CA SER A 96 -8.10 0.31 -10.15
C SER A 96 -8.44 -1.15 -9.84
N GLY A 97 -9.68 -1.53 -10.13
CA GLY A 97 -10.11 -2.92 -10.08
C GLY A 97 -10.33 -3.50 -8.69
N VAL A 98 -10.20 -2.70 -7.63
CA VAL A 98 -10.31 -3.18 -6.26
C VAL A 98 -11.09 -2.16 -5.41
N GLU A 99 -12.06 -2.66 -4.65
CA GLU A 99 -12.78 -1.85 -3.67
C GLU A 99 -12.13 -2.07 -2.31
N PHE A 100 -11.92 -0.96 -1.56
CA PHE A 100 -11.18 -1.03 -0.31
C PHE A 100 -11.78 -2.01 0.70
N ASP A 101 -13.09 -1.90 0.97
CA ASP A 101 -13.69 -2.72 2.03
C ASP A 101 -13.57 -4.21 1.73
N HIS A 102 -13.74 -4.60 0.48
CA HIS A 102 -13.53 -5.99 0.07
C HIS A 102 -12.08 -6.42 0.28
N ALA A 103 -11.15 -5.61 -0.20
CA ALA A 103 -9.72 -5.93 -0.10
C ALA A 103 -9.26 -5.96 1.35
N TYR A 104 -9.76 -5.07 2.18
CA TYR A 104 -9.39 -5.02 3.59
C TYR A 104 -9.88 -6.25 4.34
N ALA A 105 -11.09 -6.72 4.03
CA ALA A 105 -11.63 -7.94 4.63
C ALA A 105 -10.77 -9.17 4.30
N ASN A 106 -10.12 -9.17 3.15
CA ASN A 106 -9.29 -10.27 2.67
C ASN A 106 -7.79 -10.03 2.88
N ARG A 107 -7.42 -9.02 3.63
CA ARG A 107 -6.02 -8.64 3.82
C ARG A 107 -5.20 -9.74 4.47
N LYS A 108 -3.92 -9.72 4.15
CA LYS A 108 -2.93 -10.55 4.81
C LYS A 108 -2.12 -9.64 5.73
N VAL A 109 -1.95 -10.04 6.98
CA VAL A 109 -1.11 -9.28 7.91
C VAL A 109 0.26 -9.93 7.94
N VAL A 110 1.30 -9.14 7.67
CA VAL A 110 2.68 -9.62 7.73
C VAL A 110 3.44 -8.82 8.79
N THR A 111 4.40 -9.48 9.41
CA THR A 111 5.26 -8.82 10.40
C THR A 111 6.60 -8.53 9.77
N VAL A 112 6.98 -7.25 9.75
CA VAL A 112 8.27 -6.81 9.23
C VAL A 112 8.93 -5.97 10.31
N GLU A 113 10.08 -6.40 10.78
CA GLU A 113 10.85 -5.68 11.79
C GLU A 113 10.01 -5.33 13.03
N GLY A 114 9.17 -6.28 13.46
CA GLY A 114 8.31 -6.11 14.63
C GLY A 114 7.03 -5.32 14.40
N LEU A 115 6.80 -4.86 13.18
CA LEU A 115 5.64 -4.07 12.83
C LEU A 115 4.66 -4.93 12.04
N GLU A 116 3.40 -4.96 12.47
CA GLU A 116 2.36 -5.68 11.74
C GLU A 116 1.79 -4.79 10.65
N ILE A 117 1.87 -5.27 9.41
CA ILE A 117 1.47 -4.48 8.24
C ILE A 117 0.34 -5.21 7.50
N PRO A 118 -0.83 -4.57 7.33
CA PRO A 118 -1.87 -5.15 6.50
C PRO A 118 -1.52 -4.99 5.03
N VAL A 119 -1.49 -6.10 4.31
CA VAL A 119 -1.11 -6.15 2.90
C VAL A 119 -2.30 -6.62 2.08
N ILE A 120 -2.48 -6.05 0.91
CA ILE A 120 -3.50 -6.51 -0.03
C ILE A 120 -3.31 -8.00 -0.31
N SER A 121 -4.42 -8.75 -0.44
CA SER A 121 -4.34 -10.16 -0.77
C SER A 121 -3.73 -10.37 -2.15
N LEU A 122 -3.19 -11.56 -2.37
CA LEU A 122 -2.64 -11.90 -3.68
C LEU A 122 -3.68 -11.76 -4.78
N GLU A 123 -4.89 -12.23 -4.54
CA GLU A 123 -5.98 -12.16 -5.53
C GLU A 123 -6.33 -10.71 -5.88
N ASP A 124 -6.46 -9.85 -4.88
CA ASP A 124 -6.79 -8.45 -5.11
C ASP A 124 -5.62 -7.70 -5.75
N LEU A 125 -4.40 -8.05 -5.40
CA LEU A 125 -3.22 -7.47 -6.04
C LEU A 125 -3.20 -7.80 -7.54
N ILE A 126 -3.49 -9.04 -7.87
CA ILE A 126 -3.56 -9.46 -9.26
C ILE A 126 -4.70 -8.72 -10.00
N ALA A 127 -5.85 -8.59 -9.38
CA ALA A 127 -6.98 -7.86 -9.96
C ALA A 127 -6.60 -6.39 -10.24
N ASN A 128 -5.93 -5.77 -9.30
CA ASN A 128 -5.45 -4.38 -9.46
C ASN A 128 -4.46 -4.26 -10.62
N LYS A 129 -3.49 -5.16 -10.68
CA LYS A 129 -2.47 -5.15 -11.73
C LYS A 129 -3.07 -5.35 -13.11
N ARG A 130 -4.03 -6.26 -13.24
CA ARG A 130 -4.74 -6.48 -14.50
C ARG A 130 -5.55 -5.26 -14.92
N ALA A 131 -6.18 -4.60 -13.96
CA ALA A 131 -7.00 -3.42 -14.24
C ALA A 131 -6.16 -2.24 -14.71
N THR A 132 -4.95 -2.05 -14.16
CA THR A 132 -4.04 -1.00 -14.61
C THR A 132 -3.42 -1.32 -15.95
N GLY A 133 -3.09 -2.57 -16.21
CA GLY A 133 -2.73 -3.08 -17.53
C GLY A 133 -1.44 -2.56 -18.16
N ARG A 134 -0.58 -1.88 -17.39
CA ARG A 134 0.71 -1.44 -17.92
C ARG A 134 1.62 -2.66 -18.15
N THR A 135 2.61 -2.51 -19.01
CA THR A 135 3.53 -3.61 -19.33
C THR A 135 4.14 -4.21 -18.07
N GLN A 136 4.60 -3.38 -17.15
CA GLN A 136 5.16 -3.85 -15.89
C GLN A 136 4.11 -4.57 -15.05
N ASP A 137 2.87 -4.07 -15.04
CA ASP A 137 1.78 -4.69 -14.28
C ASP A 137 1.44 -6.08 -14.82
N LEU A 138 1.40 -6.24 -16.13
CA LEU A 138 1.12 -7.54 -16.77
C LEU A 138 2.26 -8.52 -16.51
N ALA A 139 3.50 -8.04 -16.49
CA ALA A 139 4.64 -8.88 -16.14
C ALA A 139 4.55 -9.34 -14.67
N ASP A 140 4.12 -8.45 -13.78
CA ASP A 140 3.90 -8.80 -12.38
C ASP A 140 2.80 -9.85 -12.24
N VAL A 141 1.69 -9.71 -13.00
CA VAL A 141 0.60 -10.70 -13.00
C VAL A 141 1.14 -12.06 -13.42
N GLU A 142 1.95 -12.11 -14.46
CA GLU A 142 2.52 -13.37 -14.92
C GLU A 142 3.32 -14.05 -13.83
N ARG A 143 4.16 -13.30 -13.13
CA ARG A 143 4.95 -13.83 -12.02
C ARG A 143 4.08 -14.32 -10.86
N LEU A 144 3.08 -13.51 -10.49
CA LEU A 144 2.25 -13.80 -9.33
C LEU A 144 1.31 -14.99 -9.58
N THR A 145 0.95 -15.23 -10.85
CA THR A 145 0.05 -16.34 -11.19
C THR A 145 0.78 -17.62 -11.58
N SER A 146 2.08 -17.53 -11.86
CA SER A 146 2.84 -18.71 -12.27
C SER A 146 3.09 -19.62 -11.08
N ALA A 147 3.01 -20.93 -11.32
CA ALA A 147 3.44 -21.88 -10.32
C ALA A 147 4.93 -21.68 -10.07
N PRO A 148 5.42 -21.88 -8.84
CA PRO A 148 6.84 -21.77 -8.55
C PRO A 148 7.64 -22.65 -9.48
N LEU A 149 8.68 -22.08 -10.11
CA LEU A 149 9.56 -22.83 -10.98
C LEU A 149 10.42 -23.82 -10.18
N VAL A 150 10.79 -23.40 -8.99
CA VAL A 150 11.57 -24.25 -8.09
C VAL A 150 10.61 -25.09 -7.28
N ARG A 151 10.78 -26.38 -7.37
CA ARG A 151 10.04 -27.31 -6.53
C ARG A 151 10.98 -27.80 -5.45
N ARG A 152 10.48 -27.84 -4.24
CA ARG A 152 11.27 -28.44 -3.18
C ARG A 152 11.33 -29.94 -3.40
N ALA A 153 12.50 -30.49 -3.22
CA ALA A 153 12.67 -31.94 -3.21
C ALA A 153 12.13 -32.45 -1.88
N GLU A 154 10.99 -33.05 -1.94
CA GLU A 154 10.34 -33.57 -0.73
C GLU A 154 10.76 -34.98 -0.37
#